data_e7663bea3179e523514046948ad2d917
#
_entry.id   e7663bea3179e523514046948ad2d917
#
_cell.length_a   1.000
_cell.length_b   1.000
_cell.length_c   1.000
_cell.angle_alpha   90.00
_cell.angle_beta   90.00
_cell.angle_gamma   90.00
#
_symmetry.space_group_name_H-M   'P 1'
#
loop_
_entity.id
_entity.type
_entity.pdbx_description
1 polymer ?
#
loop_
_entity_poly.entity_id
_entity_poly.type
_entity_poly.pdbx_seq_one_letter_code
_entity_poly.pdbx_strand_id
1 'polypeptide(L)'
;MARLIVGLGNPGGEYARNRHNVGFMAVDRIHDREGFPPWRRKFRAEVADGTLGGTRVTLMKPATWMNLSGEAVGEAVRFFKLDPADVLVVHDEIDLPPGKFRVKTGGGAGGHNGLRSIIQHVGDGFRRLRIGVGHPGRKDAVPRYVLKDFAKADAEWLEPLLDAIADEAAYLAKGEDSRFANKVHLRLKPAAPAGKTAPAEGAARPGKAGGPGTTGKAGAA
;
A
#
# COMPACT_ATOMS: atom_id res chain seq x y z
N MET A 1 12.40 13.45 -14.20
CA MET A 1 13.24 13.46 -13.01
C MET A 1 13.43 12.03 -12.53
N ALA A 2 14.57 11.64 -12.00
CA ALA A 2 14.76 10.31 -11.42
C ALA A 2 14.20 10.33 -9.98
N ARG A 3 13.42 9.30 -9.62
CA ARG A 3 12.88 9.11 -8.26
C ARG A 3 13.59 7.93 -7.61
N LEU A 4 13.82 8.03 -6.31
CA LEU A 4 14.38 6.94 -5.50
C LEU A 4 13.27 6.41 -4.58
N ILE A 5 12.92 5.14 -4.73
CA ILE A 5 11.96 4.45 -3.85
C ILE A 5 12.74 3.45 -3.00
N VAL A 6 12.78 3.69 -1.70
CA VAL A 6 13.54 2.91 -0.73
C VAL A 6 12.60 2.08 0.11
N GLY A 7 12.69 0.76 0.06
CA GLY A 7 12.11 -0.11 1.08
C GLY A 7 13.04 -0.22 2.27
N LEU A 8 12.53 -0.15 3.49
CA LEU A 8 13.31 -0.42 4.70
C LEU A 8 13.14 -1.87 5.16
N GLY A 9 14.24 -2.43 5.67
CA GLY A 9 14.33 -3.78 6.20
C GLY A 9 15.74 -4.07 6.70
N ASN A 10 15.91 -5.18 7.40
CA ASN A 10 17.21 -5.75 7.74
C ASN A 10 17.60 -6.80 6.69
N PRO A 11 18.89 -6.89 6.32
CA PRO A 11 19.39 -7.92 5.42
C PRO A 11 19.41 -9.29 6.12
N GLY A 12 19.22 -10.36 5.34
CA GLY A 12 19.22 -11.74 5.81
C GLY A 12 17.86 -12.42 5.69
N GLY A 13 17.88 -13.70 5.33
CA GLY A 13 16.67 -14.48 5.11
C GLY A 13 15.81 -14.64 6.36
N GLU A 14 16.44 -14.63 7.54
CA GLU A 14 15.79 -14.70 8.85
C GLU A 14 14.90 -13.49 9.16
N TYR A 15 15.13 -12.34 8.50
CA TYR A 15 14.34 -11.11 8.66
C TYR A 15 13.30 -10.93 7.56
N ALA A 16 13.35 -11.72 6.50
CA ALA A 16 12.56 -11.52 5.28
C ALA A 16 11.05 -11.41 5.55
N ARG A 17 10.55 -12.06 6.60
CA ARG A 17 9.13 -12.08 6.96
C ARG A 17 8.79 -11.21 8.16
N ASN A 18 9.75 -10.48 8.72
CA ASN A 18 9.51 -9.61 9.87
C ASN A 18 8.65 -8.41 9.48
N ARG A 19 7.89 -7.87 10.46
CA ARG A 19 7.13 -6.62 10.29
C ARG A 19 8.04 -5.47 9.89
N HIS A 20 9.26 -5.41 10.42
CA HIS A 20 10.25 -4.38 10.11
C HIS A 20 10.77 -4.44 8.66
N ASN A 21 10.52 -5.54 7.96
CA ASN A 21 10.89 -5.73 6.55
C ASN A 21 9.73 -5.48 5.58
N VAL A 22 8.59 -4.97 6.04
CA VAL A 22 7.45 -4.69 5.14
C VAL A 22 7.80 -3.71 4.03
N GLY A 23 8.77 -2.82 4.26
CA GLY A 23 9.30 -1.94 3.23
C GLY A 23 10.01 -2.70 2.11
N PHE A 24 10.85 -3.71 2.45
CA PHE A 24 11.47 -4.61 1.47
C PHE A 24 10.39 -5.38 0.69
N MET A 25 9.41 -5.96 1.40
CA MET A 25 8.32 -6.71 0.77
C MET A 25 7.56 -5.86 -0.26
N ALA A 26 7.28 -4.60 0.07
CA ALA A 26 6.56 -3.70 -0.82
C ALA A 26 7.39 -3.36 -2.07
N VAL A 27 8.69 -3.10 -1.91
CA VAL A 27 9.56 -2.76 -3.04
C VAL A 27 9.85 -3.99 -3.90
N ASP A 28 9.99 -5.19 -3.32
CA ASP A 28 10.08 -6.44 -4.06
C ASP A 28 8.80 -6.70 -4.87
N ARG A 29 7.61 -6.44 -4.28
CA ARG A 29 6.35 -6.57 -5.00
C ARG A 29 6.24 -5.61 -6.17
N ILE A 30 6.69 -4.36 -6.02
CA ILE A 30 6.77 -3.39 -7.13
C ILE A 30 7.74 -3.89 -8.20
N HIS A 31 8.93 -4.35 -7.81
CA HIS A 31 9.95 -4.87 -8.71
C HIS A 31 9.40 -5.98 -9.61
N ASP A 32 8.78 -6.98 -8.98
CA ASP A 32 8.28 -8.16 -9.69
C ASP A 32 7.06 -7.83 -10.57
N ARG A 33 6.13 -6.99 -10.08
CA ARG A 33 4.90 -6.60 -10.78
C ARG A 33 5.17 -5.76 -12.01
N GLU A 34 6.13 -4.86 -11.92
CA GLU A 34 6.45 -3.89 -12.96
C GLU A 34 7.62 -4.34 -13.86
N GLY A 35 8.14 -5.55 -13.63
CA GLY A 35 9.17 -6.18 -14.48
C GLY A 35 10.50 -5.43 -14.47
N PHE A 36 10.96 -4.98 -13.31
CA PHE A 36 12.27 -4.35 -13.19
C PHE A 36 13.39 -5.35 -13.52
N PRO A 37 14.54 -4.87 -14.03
CA PRO A 37 15.72 -5.70 -14.23
C PRO A 37 16.20 -6.32 -12.92
N PRO A 38 16.98 -7.42 -12.96
CA PRO A 38 17.49 -8.07 -11.76
C PRO A 38 18.19 -7.09 -10.82
N TRP A 39 18.02 -7.32 -9.51
CA TRP A 39 18.70 -6.56 -8.46
C TRP A 39 20.21 -6.60 -8.65
N ARG A 40 20.88 -5.46 -8.45
CA ARG A 40 22.34 -5.34 -8.48
C ARG A 40 22.85 -4.63 -7.24
N ARG A 41 24.04 -4.97 -6.77
CA ARG A 41 24.67 -4.34 -5.62
C ARG A 41 25.25 -2.99 -5.99
N LYS A 42 24.81 -1.92 -5.34
CA LYS A 42 25.31 -0.55 -5.44
C LYS A 42 24.91 0.25 -4.21
N PHE A 43 25.71 1.24 -3.80
CA PHE A 43 25.39 2.11 -2.66
C PHE A 43 25.13 1.35 -1.34
N ARG A 44 25.86 0.25 -1.09
CA ARG A 44 25.58 -0.64 0.05
C ARG A 44 24.13 -1.12 0.08
N ALA A 45 23.53 -1.35 -1.08
CA ALA A 45 22.14 -1.73 -1.26
C ALA A 45 21.99 -2.68 -2.46
N GLU A 46 20.84 -3.31 -2.55
CA GLU A 46 20.31 -3.86 -3.77
C GLU A 46 19.50 -2.78 -4.48
N VAL A 47 19.79 -2.54 -5.75
CA VAL A 47 19.12 -1.52 -6.56
C VAL A 47 18.66 -2.10 -7.89
N ALA A 48 17.53 -1.59 -8.40
CA ALA A 48 17.05 -1.88 -9.74
C ALA A 48 16.54 -0.57 -10.37
N ASP A 49 17.03 -0.25 -11.58
CA ASP A 49 16.62 0.94 -12.32
C ASP A 49 15.54 0.55 -13.33
N GLY A 50 14.48 1.34 -13.41
CA GLY A 50 13.37 1.08 -14.31
C GLY A 50 12.49 2.30 -14.53
N THR A 51 11.25 2.06 -14.94
CA THR A 51 10.29 3.11 -15.23
C THR A 51 8.93 2.72 -14.64
N LEU A 52 8.32 3.62 -13.89
CA LEU A 52 6.95 3.49 -13.38
C LEU A 52 6.06 4.55 -14.03
N GLY A 53 5.11 4.12 -14.84
CA GLY A 53 4.18 5.04 -15.52
C GLY A 53 4.85 6.17 -16.30
N GLY A 54 5.98 5.90 -16.97
CA GLY A 54 6.78 6.86 -17.72
C GLY A 54 7.80 7.66 -16.90
N THR A 55 7.85 7.49 -15.57
CA THR A 55 8.82 8.16 -14.70
C THR A 55 10.00 7.22 -14.41
N ARG A 56 11.22 7.70 -14.63
CA ARG A 56 12.44 6.95 -14.26
C ARG A 56 12.53 6.81 -12.75
N VAL A 57 12.78 5.59 -12.29
CA VAL A 57 12.81 5.22 -10.87
C VAL A 57 13.99 4.29 -10.61
N THR A 58 14.65 4.50 -9.49
CA THR A 58 15.54 3.50 -8.87
C THR A 58 14.82 2.92 -7.66
N LEU A 59 14.57 1.62 -7.67
CA LEU A 59 14.16 0.87 -6.48
C LEU A 59 15.40 0.54 -5.66
N MET A 60 15.30 0.59 -4.32
CA MET A 60 16.45 0.38 -3.43
C MET A 60 16.05 -0.35 -2.16
N LYS A 61 16.81 -1.39 -1.82
CA LYS A 61 16.78 -2.06 -0.51
C LYS A 61 18.17 -1.92 0.13
N PRO A 62 18.35 -1.11 1.20
CA PRO A 62 19.62 -1.02 1.92
C PRO A 62 20.09 -2.40 2.39
N ALA A 63 21.34 -2.77 2.10
CA ALA A 63 21.96 -4.01 2.57
C ALA A 63 22.71 -3.80 3.90
N THR A 64 22.44 -2.70 4.59
CA THR A 64 22.93 -2.36 5.92
C THR A 64 21.90 -2.78 6.97
N TRP A 65 22.29 -2.87 8.23
CA TRP A 65 21.34 -2.94 9.32
C TRP A 65 20.41 -1.73 9.33
N MET A 66 19.20 -1.89 9.87
CA MET A 66 18.16 -0.86 9.88
C MET A 66 18.67 0.50 10.40
N ASN A 67 19.41 0.53 11.48
CA ASN A 67 19.96 1.75 12.08
C ASN A 67 21.10 2.41 11.27
N LEU A 68 21.53 1.80 10.18
CA LEU A 68 22.55 2.30 9.26
C LEU A 68 21.98 2.56 7.85
N SER A 69 20.66 2.47 7.67
CA SER A 69 20.01 2.66 6.37
C SER A 69 20.33 4.00 5.72
N GLY A 70 20.56 5.04 6.52
CA GLY A 70 20.91 6.37 6.04
C GLY A 70 22.26 6.44 5.30
N GLU A 71 23.21 5.56 5.62
CA GLU A 71 24.49 5.50 4.92
C GLU A 71 24.28 5.13 3.44
N ALA A 72 23.49 4.08 3.20
CA ALA A 72 23.16 3.61 1.87
C ALA A 72 22.32 4.64 1.09
N VAL A 73 21.26 5.15 1.71
CA VAL A 73 20.35 6.14 1.09
C VAL A 73 21.08 7.44 0.80
N GLY A 74 21.90 7.93 1.73
CA GLY A 74 22.68 9.15 1.57
C GLY A 74 23.70 9.04 0.42
N GLU A 75 24.32 7.86 0.24
CA GLU A 75 25.23 7.62 -0.89
C GLU A 75 24.48 7.72 -2.22
N ALA A 76 23.31 7.11 -2.34
CA ALA A 76 22.48 7.17 -3.54
C ALA A 76 21.98 8.59 -3.83
N VAL A 77 21.48 9.30 -2.81
CA VAL A 77 20.99 10.69 -2.91
C VAL A 77 22.10 11.62 -3.44
N ARG A 78 23.30 11.52 -2.89
CA ARG A 78 24.46 12.32 -3.36
C ARG A 78 24.85 11.96 -4.78
N PHE A 79 24.89 10.68 -5.11
CA PHE A 79 25.28 10.22 -6.46
C PHE A 79 24.30 10.71 -7.53
N PHE A 80 23.00 10.58 -7.29
CA PHE A 80 21.94 11.00 -8.23
C PHE A 80 21.62 12.49 -8.13
N LYS A 81 22.20 13.23 -7.16
CA LYS A 81 21.93 14.64 -6.88
C LYS A 81 20.43 14.91 -6.69
N LEU A 82 19.78 14.06 -5.87
CA LEU A 82 18.36 14.15 -5.60
C LEU A 82 18.08 15.15 -4.48
N ASP A 83 16.96 15.86 -4.61
CA ASP A 83 16.37 16.55 -3.47
C ASP A 83 15.66 15.53 -2.55
N PRO A 84 15.57 15.78 -1.24
CA PRO A 84 14.85 14.89 -0.32
C PRO A 84 13.41 14.59 -0.80
N ALA A 85 12.72 15.55 -1.41
CA ALA A 85 11.37 15.38 -1.95
C ALA A 85 11.27 14.34 -3.10
N ASP A 86 12.40 14.01 -3.74
CA ASP A 86 12.48 12.98 -4.78
C ASP A 86 12.68 11.56 -4.21
N VAL A 87 12.84 11.45 -2.89
CA VAL A 87 13.01 10.19 -2.18
C VAL A 87 11.69 9.78 -1.52
N LEU A 88 11.24 8.56 -1.80
CA LEU A 88 10.13 7.92 -1.10
C LEU A 88 10.67 6.76 -0.27
N VAL A 89 10.40 6.77 1.04
CA VAL A 89 10.78 5.70 1.97
C VAL A 89 9.54 4.91 2.34
N VAL A 90 9.56 3.61 2.11
CA VAL A 90 8.50 2.65 2.48
C VAL A 90 8.93 1.94 3.76
N HIS A 91 8.10 1.99 4.79
CA HIS A 91 8.46 1.44 6.11
C HIS A 91 7.24 1.01 6.92
N ASP A 92 7.47 0.21 7.96
CA ASP A 92 6.46 -0.14 8.96
C ASP A 92 6.10 1.03 9.87
N GLU A 93 4.83 1.08 10.25
CA GLU A 93 4.30 2.10 11.16
C GLU A 93 3.45 1.45 12.25
N ILE A 94 3.93 1.54 13.49
CA ILE A 94 3.26 0.92 14.64
C ILE A 94 2.02 1.69 15.11
N ASP A 95 1.93 3.00 14.82
CA ASP A 95 0.78 3.85 15.19
C ASP A 95 -0.39 3.72 14.21
N LEU A 96 -0.23 2.96 13.13
CA LEU A 96 -1.30 2.63 12.21
C LEU A 96 -1.78 1.20 12.42
N PRO A 97 -3.10 0.95 12.44
CA PRO A 97 -3.64 -0.40 12.48
C PRO A 97 -3.13 -1.27 11.32
N PRO A 98 -3.04 -2.59 11.47
CA PRO A 98 -2.69 -3.51 10.39
C PRO A 98 -3.55 -3.28 9.14
N GLY A 99 -2.92 -3.30 7.97
CA GLY A 99 -3.59 -3.09 6.69
C GLY A 99 -3.97 -1.64 6.36
N LYS A 100 -3.69 -0.69 7.26
CA LYS A 100 -3.82 0.74 6.96
C LYS A 100 -2.50 1.30 6.45
N PHE A 101 -2.57 2.28 5.58
CA PHE A 101 -1.38 2.96 5.08
C PHE A 101 -1.63 4.47 4.98
N ARG A 102 -0.55 5.25 4.96
CA ARG A 102 -0.59 6.69 4.72
C ARG A 102 0.67 7.13 3.98
N VAL A 103 0.51 8.07 3.05
CA VAL A 103 1.62 8.81 2.47
C VAL A 103 1.75 10.14 3.18
N LYS A 104 2.98 10.53 3.53
CA LYS A 104 3.28 11.79 4.21
C LYS A 104 4.65 12.30 3.76
N THR A 105 4.81 13.61 3.66
CA THR A 105 6.11 14.26 3.47
C THR A 105 6.61 14.80 4.80
N GLY A 106 7.89 14.61 5.08
CA GLY A 106 8.56 15.14 6.25
C GLY A 106 8.18 14.49 7.58
N GLY A 107 8.69 15.03 8.65
CA GLY A 107 8.42 14.64 10.04
C GLY A 107 9.53 13.82 10.70
N GLY A 108 9.44 13.66 12.03
CA GLY A 108 10.42 12.96 12.85
C GLY A 108 10.46 11.43 12.60
N ALA A 109 11.36 10.75 13.30
CA ALA A 109 11.58 9.32 13.13
C ALA A 109 10.52 8.44 13.83
N GLY A 110 9.71 8.96 14.75
CA GLY A 110 8.69 8.18 15.46
C GLY A 110 9.23 6.94 16.20
N GLY A 111 10.51 6.96 16.60
CA GLY A 111 11.19 5.78 17.19
C GLY A 111 11.74 4.78 16.18
N HIS A 112 11.47 4.92 14.88
CA HIS A 112 11.94 4.01 13.84
C HIS A 112 13.42 4.27 13.51
N ASN A 113 14.29 3.27 13.78
CA ASN A 113 15.74 3.42 13.64
C ASN A 113 16.19 3.72 12.21
N GLY A 114 15.57 3.10 11.21
CA GLY A 114 15.88 3.37 9.80
C GLY A 114 15.57 4.81 9.40
N LEU A 115 14.40 5.33 9.80
CA LEU A 115 14.05 6.74 9.55
C LEU A 115 15.01 7.69 10.28
N ARG A 116 15.39 7.40 11.53
CA ARG A 116 16.37 8.20 12.26
C ARG A 116 17.68 8.29 11.50
N SER A 117 18.18 7.14 11.02
CA SER A 117 19.42 7.07 10.24
C SER A 117 19.30 7.87 8.93
N ILE A 118 18.19 7.74 8.20
CA ILE A 118 17.99 8.50 6.94
C ILE A 118 17.92 10.01 7.23
N ILE A 119 17.19 10.45 8.26
CA ILE A 119 17.09 11.85 8.64
C ILE A 119 18.47 12.46 8.90
N GLN A 120 19.36 11.73 9.57
CA GLN A 120 20.73 12.19 9.85
C GLN A 120 21.58 12.40 8.59
N HIS A 121 21.30 11.69 7.48
CA HIS A 121 22.11 11.72 6.28
C HIS A 121 21.55 12.59 5.16
N VAL A 122 20.21 12.73 5.07
CA VAL A 122 19.55 13.43 3.96
C VAL A 122 18.51 14.47 4.41
N GLY A 123 18.34 14.68 5.73
CA GLY A 123 17.28 15.53 6.28
C GLY A 123 15.93 14.82 6.32
N ASP A 124 14.90 15.50 6.81
CA ASP A 124 13.58 14.93 7.06
C ASP A 124 12.54 15.20 5.96
N GLY A 125 12.92 15.96 4.91
CA GLY A 125 12.02 16.40 3.84
C GLY A 125 11.56 15.32 2.85
N PHE A 126 11.95 14.07 3.03
CA PHE A 126 11.57 12.98 2.14
C PHE A 126 10.11 12.53 2.35
N ARG A 127 9.57 11.93 1.29
CA ARG A 127 8.23 11.32 1.31
C ARG A 127 8.28 9.94 1.96
N ARG A 128 7.19 9.55 2.60
CA ARG A 128 7.07 8.29 3.34
C ARG A 128 5.78 7.57 2.99
N LEU A 129 5.87 6.31 2.59
CA LEU A 129 4.74 5.39 2.57
C LEU A 129 4.80 4.58 3.88
N ARG A 130 3.89 4.92 4.80
CA ARG A 130 3.77 4.31 6.13
C ARG A 130 2.80 3.14 6.03
N ILE A 131 3.27 1.91 6.28
CA ILE A 131 2.44 0.69 6.26
C ILE A 131 2.16 0.28 7.70
N GLY A 132 0.89 0.30 8.09
CA GLY A 132 0.45 -0.06 9.42
C GLY A 132 0.68 -1.54 9.72
N VAL A 133 1.38 -1.79 10.81
CA VAL A 133 1.64 -3.16 11.32
C VAL A 133 1.04 -3.37 12.71
N GLY A 134 0.43 -2.31 13.29
CA GLY A 134 -0.13 -2.34 14.63
C GLY A 134 0.91 -2.19 15.74
N HIS A 135 0.43 -2.05 16.97
CA HIS A 135 1.23 -1.76 18.16
C HIS A 135 1.06 -2.89 19.22
N PRO A 136 2.15 -3.31 19.89
CA PRO A 136 2.08 -4.39 20.90
C PRO A 136 1.45 -3.96 22.23
N GLY A 137 0.97 -2.73 22.36
CA GLY A 137 0.36 -2.18 23.57
C GLY A 137 1.36 -1.57 24.55
N ARG A 138 2.61 -2.00 24.54
CA ARG A 138 3.68 -1.55 25.47
C ARG A 138 4.93 -1.12 24.68
N LYS A 139 5.54 -0.01 25.10
CA LYS A 139 6.74 0.56 24.44
C LYS A 139 7.94 -0.37 24.45
N ASP A 140 8.18 -1.04 25.58
CA ASP A 140 9.30 -1.97 25.77
C ASP A 140 9.18 -3.24 24.91
N ALA A 141 7.96 -3.58 24.44
CA ALA A 141 7.72 -4.71 23.56
C ALA A 141 7.95 -4.38 22.06
N VAL A 142 8.02 -3.09 21.68
CA VAL A 142 8.14 -2.67 20.28
C VAL A 142 9.33 -3.30 19.56
N PRO A 143 10.57 -3.31 20.10
CA PRO A 143 11.70 -3.88 19.38
C PRO A 143 11.52 -5.35 19.03
N ARG A 144 10.95 -6.14 19.97
CA ARG A 144 10.66 -7.56 19.72
C ARG A 144 9.48 -7.75 18.78
N TYR A 145 8.51 -6.84 18.79
CA TYR A 145 7.32 -6.93 17.97
C TYR A 145 7.63 -6.74 16.49
N VAL A 146 8.38 -5.70 16.13
CA VAL A 146 8.72 -5.40 14.73
C VAL A 146 9.68 -6.44 14.14
N LEU A 147 10.50 -7.10 14.97
CA LEU A 147 11.39 -8.18 14.56
C LEU A 147 10.72 -9.58 14.57
N LYS A 148 9.41 -9.66 14.82
CA LYS A 148 8.64 -10.90 14.65
C LYS A 148 8.06 -10.96 13.25
N ASP A 149 7.97 -12.18 12.73
CA ASP A 149 7.30 -12.48 11.48
C ASP A 149 5.82 -12.09 11.55
N PHE A 150 5.27 -11.74 10.40
CA PHE A 150 3.84 -11.70 10.22
C PHE A 150 3.23 -13.08 10.49
N ALA A 151 2.10 -13.12 11.19
CA ALA A 151 1.36 -14.35 11.38
C ALA A 151 0.70 -14.81 10.06
N LYS A 152 0.34 -16.08 9.95
CA LYS A 152 -0.39 -16.56 8.76
C LYS A 152 -1.67 -15.78 8.49
N ALA A 153 -2.39 -15.39 9.55
CA ALA A 153 -3.60 -14.58 9.45
C ALA A 153 -3.32 -13.17 8.91
N ASP A 154 -2.13 -12.62 9.10
CA ASP A 154 -1.77 -11.31 8.55
C ASP A 154 -1.73 -11.31 7.02
N ALA A 155 -1.58 -12.48 6.37
CA ALA A 155 -1.57 -12.59 4.91
C ALA A 155 -2.88 -12.11 4.27
N GLU A 156 -4.01 -12.21 4.97
CA GLU A 156 -5.32 -11.78 4.48
C GLU A 156 -5.38 -10.29 4.15
N TRP A 157 -4.63 -9.47 4.88
CA TRP A 157 -4.58 -8.03 4.63
C TRP A 157 -3.26 -7.60 3.97
N LEU A 158 -2.15 -8.29 4.27
CA LEU A 158 -0.81 -7.91 3.83
C LEU A 158 -0.66 -8.11 2.32
N GLU A 159 -1.01 -9.30 1.81
CA GLU A 159 -0.84 -9.61 0.39
C GLU A 159 -1.68 -8.70 -0.52
N PRO A 160 -3.00 -8.49 -0.26
CA PRO A 160 -3.77 -7.54 -1.06
C PRO A 160 -3.25 -6.11 -0.97
N LEU A 161 -2.73 -5.68 0.20
CA LEU A 161 -2.16 -4.35 0.34
C LEU A 161 -0.88 -4.19 -0.48
N LEU A 162 0.04 -5.16 -0.43
CA LEU A 162 1.27 -5.13 -1.22
C LEU A 162 0.98 -5.15 -2.72
N ASP A 163 0.02 -5.95 -3.17
CA ASP A 163 -0.44 -5.99 -4.56
C ASP A 163 -1.01 -4.64 -4.99
N ALA A 164 -1.89 -4.05 -4.19
CA ALA A 164 -2.48 -2.75 -4.49
C ALA A 164 -1.45 -1.62 -4.51
N ILE A 165 -0.43 -1.65 -3.63
CA ILE A 165 0.68 -0.70 -3.63
C ILE A 165 1.48 -0.84 -4.93
N ALA A 166 1.80 -2.06 -5.37
CA ALA A 166 2.56 -2.30 -6.58
C ALA A 166 1.79 -1.87 -7.83
N ASP A 167 0.53 -2.25 -7.95
CA ASP A 167 -0.33 -1.88 -9.09
C ASP A 167 -0.49 -0.37 -9.28
N GLU A 168 -0.39 0.40 -8.20
CA GLU A 168 -0.58 1.86 -8.23
C GLU A 168 0.74 2.64 -8.04
N ALA A 169 1.89 1.95 -8.04
CA ALA A 169 3.21 2.54 -7.79
C ALA A 169 3.59 3.67 -8.75
N ALA A 170 3.03 3.67 -9.96
CA ALA A 170 3.21 4.74 -10.94
C ALA A 170 2.80 6.13 -10.40
N TYR A 171 1.76 6.20 -9.57
CA TYR A 171 1.35 7.46 -8.94
C TYR A 171 2.35 7.94 -7.88
N LEU A 172 2.95 7.02 -7.13
CA LEU A 172 4.04 7.35 -6.19
C LEU A 172 5.25 7.93 -6.93
N ALA A 173 5.63 7.33 -8.06
CA ALA A 173 6.73 7.80 -8.89
C ALA A 173 6.49 9.23 -9.45
N LYS A 174 5.24 9.56 -9.76
CA LYS A 174 4.81 10.89 -10.23
C LYS A 174 4.63 11.92 -9.11
N GLY A 175 4.64 11.49 -7.85
CA GLY A 175 4.35 12.36 -6.71
C GLY A 175 2.85 12.65 -6.52
N GLU A 176 1.97 11.85 -7.10
CA GLU A 176 0.52 11.95 -7.02
C GLU A 176 -0.03 11.19 -5.80
N ASP A 177 0.44 11.53 -4.60
CA ASP A 177 0.21 10.76 -3.37
C ASP A 177 -1.27 10.58 -3.01
N SER A 178 -2.08 11.61 -3.19
CA SER A 178 -3.53 11.53 -2.94
C SER A 178 -4.22 10.59 -3.91
N ARG A 179 -3.81 10.61 -5.18
CA ARG A 179 -4.35 9.72 -6.21
C ARG A 179 -3.96 8.27 -5.95
N PHE A 180 -2.69 8.04 -5.60
CA PHE A 180 -2.21 6.75 -5.14
C PHE A 180 -3.08 6.21 -4.00
N ALA A 181 -3.24 7.00 -2.91
CA ALA A 181 -4.01 6.56 -1.75
C ALA A 181 -5.46 6.22 -2.11
N ASN A 182 -6.13 7.04 -2.91
CA ASN A 182 -7.50 6.78 -3.36
C ASN A 182 -7.60 5.49 -4.18
N LYS A 183 -6.67 5.25 -5.10
CA LYS A 183 -6.66 4.05 -5.94
C LYS A 183 -6.42 2.79 -5.12
N VAL A 184 -5.43 2.80 -4.23
CA VAL A 184 -5.17 1.67 -3.32
C VAL A 184 -6.38 1.39 -2.43
N HIS A 185 -7.02 2.41 -1.84
CA HIS A 185 -8.23 2.21 -1.05
C HIS A 185 -9.39 1.60 -1.86
N LEU A 186 -9.54 1.97 -3.14
CA LEU A 186 -10.56 1.37 -4.00
C LEU A 186 -10.30 -0.11 -4.25
N ARG A 187 -9.04 -0.52 -4.47
CA ARG A 187 -8.68 -1.93 -4.65
C ARG A 187 -8.89 -2.78 -3.40
N LEU A 188 -8.67 -2.19 -2.23
CA LEU A 188 -8.84 -2.88 -0.94
C LEU A 188 -10.29 -2.96 -0.46
N LYS A 189 -11.24 -2.29 -1.12
CA LYS A 189 -12.66 -2.44 -0.80
C LYS A 189 -13.10 -3.85 -1.21
N PRO A 190 -13.81 -4.59 -0.33
CA PRO A 190 -14.47 -5.82 -0.75
C PRO A 190 -15.35 -5.54 -1.96
N ALA A 191 -15.35 -6.43 -2.95
CA ALA A 191 -16.30 -6.35 -4.04
C ALA A 191 -17.72 -6.29 -3.42
N ALA A 192 -18.52 -5.29 -3.82
CA ALA A 192 -19.90 -5.24 -3.40
C ALA A 192 -20.56 -6.60 -3.76
N PRO A 193 -21.34 -7.23 -2.87
CA PRO A 193 -22.03 -8.46 -3.20
C PRO A 193 -22.81 -8.22 -4.50
N ALA A 194 -22.60 -9.09 -5.49
CA ALA A 194 -23.32 -9.04 -6.75
C ALA A 194 -24.81 -8.93 -6.43
N GLY A 195 -25.43 -7.82 -6.83
CA GLY A 195 -26.81 -7.53 -6.55
C GLY A 195 -27.66 -8.73 -6.95
N LYS A 196 -28.45 -9.27 -6.02
CA LYS A 196 -29.53 -10.22 -6.33
C LYS A 196 -30.40 -9.49 -7.36
N THR A 197 -30.39 -9.96 -8.60
CA THR A 197 -31.38 -9.59 -9.59
C THR A 197 -32.73 -9.88 -8.97
N ALA A 198 -33.53 -8.83 -8.76
CA ALA A 198 -34.91 -8.97 -8.33
C ALA A 198 -35.63 -9.91 -9.34
N PRO A 199 -36.48 -10.86 -8.86
CA PRO A 199 -37.25 -11.64 -9.78
C PRO A 199 -38.21 -10.72 -10.55
N ALA A 200 -38.23 -10.84 -11.85
CA ALA A 200 -39.22 -10.16 -12.70
C ALA A 200 -40.61 -10.53 -12.25
N GLU A 201 -41.35 -9.58 -11.72
CA GLU A 201 -42.77 -9.73 -11.42
C GLU A 201 -43.56 -10.02 -12.69
N GLY A 202 -44.39 -11.07 -12.58
CA GLY A 202 -45.05 -11.75 -13.66
C GLY A 202 -45.96 -10.88 -14.51
N ALA A 203 -45.96 -11.22 -15.77
CA ALA A 203 -46.89 -10.78 -16.79
C ALA A 203 -48.34 -10.97 -16.37
N ALA A 204 -49.12 -9.91 -16.34
CA ALA A 204 -50.58 -9.90 -16.19
C ALA A 204 -51.24 -10.68 -17.34
N ARG A 205 -52.08 -11.65 -17.03
CA ARG A 205 -52.92 -12.35 -17.98
C ARG A 205 -54.09 -11.44 -18.39
N PRO A 206 -54.53 -11.38 -19.68
CA PRO A 206 -55.73 -10.64 -20.12
C PRO A 206 -56.99 -11.39 -19.73
N GLY A 207 -57.89 -10.70 -19.02
CA GLY A 207 -59.20 -11.21 -18.63
C GLY A 207 -60.18 -11.26 -19.83
N LYS A 208 -60.96 -12.35 -19.88
CA LYS A 208 -62.04 -12.63 -20.81
C LYS A 208 -63.22 -11.70 -20.60
N ALA A 209 -63.77 -11.19 -21.70
CA ALA A 209 -65.04 -10.54 -21.81
C ALA A 209 -66.20 -11.55 -21.61
N GLY A 210 -67.28 -11.13 -20.94
CA GLY A 210 -68.52 -11.87 -20.83
C GLY A 210 -69.66 -10.92 -20.48
N GLY A 211 -70.57 -10.80 -21.40
CA GLY A 211 -71.60 -9.86 -21.63
C GLY A 211 -72.85 -9.93 -20.71
N PRO A 212 -73.97 -9.34 -21.10
CA PRO A 212 -74.82 -8.53 -20.25
C PRO A 212 -76.12 -9.24 -19.77
N GLY A 213 -76.74 -8.76 -18.71
CA GLY A 213 -78.03 -9.24 -18.26
C GLY A 213 -78.63 -8.36 -17.19
N THR A 214 -79.48 -7.49 -17.57
CA THR A 214 -80.89 -7.16 -17.29
C THR A 214 -81.31 -7.02 -15.85
N THR A 215 -81.92 -5.83 -15.58
CA THR A 215 -83.19 -5.48 -14.98
C THR A 215 -83.51 -5.84 -13.48
N GLY A 216 -84.02 -4.83 -12.76
CA GLY A 216 -85.01 -4.97 -11.72
C GLY A 216 -84.81 -4.02 -10.53
N LYS A 217 -85.43 -2.86 -10.62
CA LYS A 217 -86.51 -2.26 -9.90
C LYS A 217 -86.55 -2.31 -8.33
N ALA A 218 -86.61 -1.13 -7.79
CA ALA A 218 -87.59 -0.59 -6.84
C ALA A 218 -87.43 -0.90 -5.35
N GLY A 219 -87.64 0.16 -4.59
CA GLY A 219 -88.39 0.18 -3.32
C GLY A 219 -87.59 0.78 -2.15
N ALA A 220 -87.73 1.99 -1.93
CA ALA A 220 -88.44 2.71 -0.87
C ALA A 220 -88.22 2.15 0.58
N ALA A 221 -87.61 2.90 1.39
CA ALA A 221 -88.10 3.56 2.59
C ALA A 221 -86.99 4.31 3.27
#